data_41d891c694d04dadfd83297cb874c18a
#
_entry.id   41d891c694d04dadfd83297cb874c18a
#
_cell.length_a   1.000
_cell.length_b   1.000
_cell.length_c   1.000
_cell.angle_alpha   90.00
_cell.angle_beta   90.00
_cell.angle_gamma   90.00
#
_symmetry.space_group_name_H-M   'P 1'
#
loop_
_entity.id
_entity.type
_entity.pdbx_description
1 polymer ?
#
loop_
_entity_poly.entity_id
_entity_poly.type
_entity_poly.pdbx_seq_one_letter_code
_entity_poly.pdbx_strand_id
1 'polypeptide(L)'
;MRIVLDVENTTQRRNNKWHLDPYEQGNFLVQVGMQNADKPGETHIVNIDHQEKKDTSGVGRKLVQDVLDLTKLLIMHNAQHDMMWLWECGFKYDGAIYDTMLAEYILLRGQKLPLSLDGCAQRRQLDMQKQDTLKNYFKEGYNTNEIPLDELSFYLRGDLDTTRELFHAIEADYAEPESKSLHTIRDVTFRTCKTLTRMYMSGIRVDRSALDEVRLEFEQEKAGIEDRLQHQVRKIMGDTPINLNSPEQMSQVVFSCKVNDKKEWVELFEHTYNKKEFRAA
;
A
#
# COMPACT_ATOMS: atom_id res chain seq x y z
N MET A 1 -9.12 27.97 4.70
CA MET A 1 -8.86 27.17 5.92
C MET A 1 -7.71 26.21 5.66
N ARG A 2 -7.04 25.69 6.68
CA ARG A 2 -6.14 24.53 6.61
C ARG A 2 -6.92 23.35 7.21
N ILE A 3 -7.12 22.32 6.42
CA ILE A 3 -7.94 21.15 6.81
C ILE A 3 -7.08 19.91 6.79
N VAL A 4 -7.07 19.16 7.89
CA VAL A 4 -6.58 17.78 7.96
C VAL A 4 -7.70 16.88 7.45
N LEU A 5 -7.38 15.97 6.55
CA LEU A 5 -8.33 15.04 5.99
C LEU A 5 -7.74 13.63 6.00
N ASP A 6 -8.59 12.66 6.26
CA ASP A 6 -8.31 11.25 6.14
C ASP A 6 -9.56 10.50 5.68
N VAL A 7 -9.40 9.40 4.96
CA VAL A 7 -10.51 8.61 4.43
C VAL A 7 -10.43 7.16 4.87
N GLU A 8 -11.59 6.60 5.19
CA GLU A 8 -11.76 5.18 5.44
C GLU A 8 -12.46 4.52 4.27
N ASN A 9 -11.89 3.45 3.74
CA ASN A 9 -12.42 2.71 2.60
C ASN A 9 -12.41 1.20 2.84
N THR A 10 -13.25 0.49 2.12
CA THR A 10 -13.19 -0.97 2.10
C THR A 10 -11.96 -1.47 1.37
N THR A 11 -11.56 -2.70 1.68
CA THR A 11 -10.41 -3.35 1.06
C THR A 11 -10.82 -4.70 0.49
N GLN A 12 -10.22 -5.11 -0.61
CA GLN A 12 -10.41 -6.43 -1.18
C GLN A 12 -9.12 -7.24 -1.15
N ARG A 13 -9.25 -8.55 -0.95
CA ARG A 13 -8.11 -9.46 -0.99
C ARG A 13 -8.15 -10.30 -2.24
N ARG A 14 -7.14 -10.14 -3.11
CA ARG A 14 -7.00 -10.92 -4.35
C ARG A 14 -5.55 -11.38 -4.49
N ASN A 15 -5.34 -12.66 -4.86
CA ASN A 15 -4.00 -13.25 -5.03
C ASN A 15 -3.09 -13.05 -3.80
N ASN A 16 -3.63 -13.21 -2.60
CA ASN A 16 -2.96 -12.99 -1.31
C ASN A 16 -2.43 -11.56 -1.09
N LYS A 17 -2.90 -10.57 -1.85
CA LYS A 17 -2.58 -9.15 -1.66
C LYS A 17 -3.85 -8.38 -1.33
N TRP A 18 -3.70 -7.37 -0.46
CA TRP A 18 -4.75 -6.40 -0.17
C TRP A 18 -4.72 -5.30 -1.22
N HIS A 19 -5.89 -4.97 -1.75
CA HIS A 19 -6.12 -3.90 -2.71
C HIS A 19 -6.93 -2.81 -2.02
N LEU A 20 -6.34 -1.63 -1.91
CA LEU A 20 -6.86 -0.47 -1.18
C LEU A 20 -7.33 0.64 -2.12
N ASP A 21 -7.09 0.46 -3.42
CA ASP A 21 -7.39 1.48 -4.41
C ASP A 21 -8.87 1.48 -4.81
N PRO A 22 -9.41 2.62 -5.29
CA PRO A 22 -10.81 2.74 -5.66
C PRO A 22 -11.21 1.98 -6.94
N TYR A 23 -10.24 1.42 -7.68
CA TYR A 23 -10.48 0.70 -8.94
C TYR A 23 -10.69 -0.80 -8.73
N GLU A 24 -10.34 -1.33 -7.56
CA GLU A 24 -10.61 -2.73 -7.26
C GLU A 24 -12.11 -2.93 -7.06
N GLN A 25 -12.65 -3.92 -7.79
CA GLN A 25 -14.08 -4.21 -7.73
C GLN A 25 -14.51 -4.61 -6.32
N GLY A 26 -15.51 -3.93 -5.79
CA GLY A 26 -16.03 -4.12 -4.44
C GLY A 26 -15.46 -3.16 -3.41
N ASN A 27 -14.48 -2.33 -3.77
CA ASN A 27 -14.02 -1.24 -2.90
C ASN A 27 -14.92 -0.01 -3.03
N PHE A 28 -15.17 0.65 -1.91
CA PHE A 28 -15.91 1.90 -1.84
C PHE A 28 -15.50 2.74 -0.62
N LEU A 29 -15.78 4.03 -0.70
CA LEU A 29 -15.49 5.00 0.35
C LEU A 29 -16.50 4.85 1.50
N VAL A 30 -16.01 4.65 2.72
CA VAL A 30 -16.85 4.40 3.91
C VAL A 30 -17.08 5.69 4.69
N GLN A 31 -16.00 6.37 5.07
CA GLN A 31 -16.05 7.62 5.84
C GLN A 31 -15.05 8.63 5.30
N VAL A 32 -15.34 9.91 5.55
CA VAL A 32 -14.39 11.01 5.35
C VAL A 32 -14.30 11.81 6.64
N GLY A 33 -13.10 11.88 7.19
CA GLY A 33 -12.77 12.71 8.34
C GLY A 33 -12.16 14.04 7.91
N MET A 34 -12.60 15.13 8.51
CA MET A 34 -12.08 16.48 8.24
C MET A 34 -11.95 17.24 9.56
N GLN A 35 -10.80 17.85 9.80
CA GLN A 35 -10.53 18.63 10.98
C GLN A 35 -9.85 19.94 10.62
N ASN A 36 -10.26 21.04 11.24
CA ASN A 36 -9.55 22.31 11.10
C ASN A 36 -8.20 22.23 11.84
N ALA A 37 -7.10 22.37 11.09
CA ALA A 37 -5.74 22.26 11.65
C ALA A 37 -5.47 23.30 12.77
N ASP A 38 -6.12 24.46 12.67
CA ASP A 38 -5.92 25.58 13.61
C ASP A 38 -6.95 25.57 14.77
N LYS A 39 -8.02 24.76 14.63
CA LYS A 39 -9.12 24.69 15.59
C LYS A 39 -9.59 23.24 15.75
N PRO A 40 -8.93 22.44 16.60
CA PRO A 40 -9.20 21.00 16.71
C PRO A 40 -10.64 20.66 17.12
N GLY A 41 -11.37 21.57 17.74
CA GLY A 41 -12.80 21.39 18.06
C GLY A 41 -13.72 21.40 16.82
N GLU A 42 -13.25 21.89 15.67
CA GLU A 42 -13.99 21.87 14.40
C GLU A 42 -13.64 20.60 13.64
N THR A 43 -14.24 19.46 14.02
CA THR A 43 -14.04 18.14 13.40
C THR A 43 -15.35 17.59 12.88
N HIS A 44 -15.33 17.11 11.63
CA HIS A 44 -16.45 16.47 10.97
C HIS A 44 -16.08 15.04 10.56
N ILE A 45 -16.84 14.05 11.00
CA ILE A 45 -16.77 12.68 10.51
C ILE A 45 -18.05 12.44 9.69
N VAL A 46 -17.88 12.20 8.40
CA VAL A 46 -18.97 12.05 7.43
C VAL A 46 -19.04 10.61 6.96
N ASN A 47 -20.17 9.95 7.24
CA ASN A 47 -20.44 8.61 6.72
C ASN A 47 -20.90 8.70 5.28
N ILE A 48 -20.24 7.98 4.38
CA ILE A 48 -20.56 7.91 2.95
C ILE A 48 -21.31 6.62 2.65
N ASP A 49 -20.67 5.47 2.93
CA ASP A 49 -21.28 4.15 2.72
C ASP A 49 -20.83 3.17 3.80
N HIS A 50 -21.42 3.29 4.98
CA HIS A 50 -21.22 2.37 6.10
C HIS A 50 -22.44 1.47 6.28
N GLN A 51 -22.26 0.23 6.74
CA GLN A 51 -23.34 -0.74 6.93
C GLN A 51 -24.46 -0.19 7.82
N GLU A 52 -24.14 0.51 8.90
CA GLU A 52 -25.11 1.11 9.81
C GLU A 52 -25.66 2.46 9.31
N LYS A 53 -24.94 3.16 8.42
CA LYS A 53 -25.35 4.50 7.98
C LYS A 53 -24.79 4.87 6.61
N LYS A 54 -25.67 5.01 5.62
CA LYS A 54 -25.36 5.48 4.28
C LYS A 54 -25.84 6.91 4.05
N ASP A 55 -25.06 7.70 3.30
CA ASP A 55 -25.50 9.03 2.84
C ASP A 55 -26.38 8.91 1.59
N THR A 56 -27.60 8.44 1.79
CA THR A 56 -28.60 8.31 0.71
C THR A 56 -29.18 9.65 0.28
N SER A 57 -29.07 10.68 1.11
CA SER A 57 -29.57 12.05 0.85
C SER A 57 -28.57 12.92 0.11
N GLY A 58 -27.28 12.54 0.09
CA GLY A 58 -26.19 13.35 -0.43
C GLY A 58 -25.78 14.53 0.45
N VAL A 59 -26.39 14.67 1.64
CA VAL A 59 -26.06 15.76 2.57
C VAL A 59 -24.64 15.66 3.08
N GLY A 60 -24.20 14.45 3.41
CA GLY A 60 -22.83 14.21 3.84
C GLY A 60 -21.82 14.53 2.73
N ARG A 61 -22.06 14.05 1.51
CA ARG A 61 -21.22 14.37 0.34
C ARG A 61 -21.18 15.86 0.08
N LYS A 62 -22.30 16.55 0.21
CA LYS A 62 -22.37 18.02 0.07
C LYS A 62 -21.51 18.70 1.13
N LEU A 63 -21.58 18.28 2.40
CA LEU A 63 -20.77 18.83 3.47
C LEU A 63 -19.27 18.67 3.19
N VAL A 64 -18.84 17.48 2.73
CA VAL A 64 -17.44 17.26 2.34
C VAL A 64 -17.02 18.25 1.26
N GLN A 65 -17.83 18.41 0.21
CA GLN A 65 -17.52 19.34 -0.89
C GLN A 65 -17.48 20.80 -0.41
N ASP A 66 -18.46 21.22 0.40
CA ASP A 66 -18.52 22.60 0.93
C ASP A 66 -17.27 22.93 1.78
N VAL A 67 -16.74 21.96 2.54
CA VAL A 67 -15.48 22.12 3.29
C VAL A 67 -14.28 22.18 2.35
N LEU A 68 -14.22 21.30 1.34
CA LEU A 68 -13.13 21.30 0.34
C LEU A 68 -13.07 22.62 -0.42
N ASP A 69 -14.23 23.18 -0.80
CA ASP A 69 -14.31 24.46 -1.53
C ASP A 69 -13.75 25.65 -0.72
N LEU A 70 -13.83 25.57 0.60
CA LEU A 70 -13.27 26.59 1.52
C LEU A 70 -11.82 26.31 1.92
N THR A 71 -11.28 25.15 1.53
CA THR A 71 -9.94 24.69 1.95
C THR A 71 -8.86 25.29 1.07
N LYS A 72 -7.90 26.00 1.69
CA LYS A 72 -6.70 26.51 1.02
C LYS A 72 -5.54 25.52 1.00
N LEU A 73 -5.42 24.72 2.07
CA LEU A 73 -4.39 23.71 2.23
C LEU A 73 -5.03 22.46 2.82
N LEU A 74 -4.95 21.36 2.08
CA LEU A 74 -5.39 20.04 2.51
C LEU A 74 -4.20 19.25 3.03
N ILE A 75 -4.27 18.83 4.29
CA ILE A 75 -3.20 18.15 5.02
C ILE A 75 -3.62 16.69 5.16
N MET A 76 -2.75 15.77 4.74
CA MET A 76 -3.02 14.33 4.74
C MET A 76 -1.74 13.57 5.12
N HIS A 77 -1.87 12.32 5.50
CA HIS A 77 -0.74 11.41 5.66
C HIS A 77 -0.78 10.34 4.58
N ASN A 78 0.13 10.37 3.60
CA ASN A 78 0.07 9.62 2.35
C ASN A 78 -1.05 10.13 1.41
N ALA A 79 -0.97 11.42 1.12
CA ALA A 79 -1.98 12.18 0.36
C ALA A 79 -2.41 11.56 -0.97
N GLN A 80 -1.57 10.73 -1.60
CA GLN A 80 -1.93 10.03 -2.83
C GLN A 80 -3.17 9.15 -2.64
N HIS A 81 -3.27 8.44 -1.51
CA HIS A 81 -4.38 7.57 -1.20
C HIS A 81 -5.69 8.35 -1.08
N ASP A 82 -5.73 9.34 -0.22
CA ASP A 82 -6.92 10.13 0.05
C ASP A 82 -7.39 10.89 -1.20
N MET A 83 -6.45 11.48 -1.94
CA MET A 83 -6.75 12.20 -3.17
C MET A 83 -7.34 11.30 -4.25
N MET A 84 -6.88 10.05 -4.39
CA MET A 84 -7.48 9.09 -5.33
C MET A 84 -8.94 8.81 -4.96
N TRP A 85 -9.21 8.55 -3.68
CA TRP A 85 -10.56 8.29 -3.21
C TRP A 85 -11.48 9.49 -3.37
N LEU A 86 -11.01 10.68 -3.02
CA LEU A 86 -11.81 11.90 -3.20
C LEU A 86 -12.18 12.11 -4.67
N TRP A 87 -11.20 12.05 -5.56
CA TRP A 87 -11.45 12.33 -6.99
C TRP A 87 -12.29 11.24 -7.66
N GLU A 88 -12.05 9.97 -7.36
CA GLU A 88 -12.83 8.87 -7.91
C GLU A 88 -14.28 8.90 -7.41
N CYS A 89 -14.51 9.29 -6.16
CA CYS A 89 -15.84 9.49 -5.62
C CYS A 89 -16.54 10.79 -6.11
N GLY A 90 -15.90 11.56 -6.99
CA GLY A 90 -16.45 12.74 -7.63
C GLY A 90 -16.29 14.04 -6.85
N PHE A 91 -15.55 14.03 -5.74
CA PHE A 91 -15.20 15.26 -5.03
C PHE A 91 -14.20 16.08 -5.83
N LYS A 92 -14.33 17.40 -5.74
CA LYS A 92 -13.49 18.33 -6.48
C LYS A 92 -12.57 19.08 -5.52
N TYR A 93 -11.29 18.92 -5.71
CA TYR A 93 -10.29 19.71 -5.00
C TYR A 93 -9.06 19.91 -5.88
N ASP A 94 -8.70 21.16 -6.10
CA ASP A 94 -7.51 21.54 -6.89
C ASP A 94 -6.56 22.47 -6.13
N GLY A 95 -6.84 22.71 -4.85
CA GLY A 95 -6.01 23.50 -3.96
C GLY A 95 -4.65 22.88 -3.65
N ALA A 96 -3.90 23.55 -2.78
CA ALA A 96 -2.62 23.03 -2.30
C ALA A 96 -2.80 21.83 -1.38
N ILE A 97 -1.88 20.86 -1.48
CA ILE A 97 -1.81 19.72 -0.57
C ILE A 97 -0.55 19.78 0.29
N TYR A 98 -0.63 19.18 1.46
CA TYR A 98 0.49 18.92 2.35
C TYR A 98 0.46 17.46 2.75
N ASP A 99 1.51 16.73 2.42
CA ASP A 99 1.66 15.32 2.77
C ASP A 99 2.66 15.18 3.91
N THR A 100 2.18 14.84 5.11
CA THR A 100 3.03 14.71 6.29
C THR A 100 4.02 13.56 6.17
N MET A 101 3.67 12.48 5.45
CA MET A 101 4.59 11.36 5.18
C MET A 101 5.76 11.79 4.30
N LEU A 102 5.48 12.51 3.22
CA LEU A 102 6.51 13.02 2.31
C LEU A 102 7.35 14.12 2.95
N ALA A 103 6.75 15.00 3.75
CA ALA A 103 7.47 16.02 4.49
C ALA A 103 8.46 15.41 5.49
N GLU A 104 8.02 14.39 6.23
CA GLU A 104 8.85 13.62 7.13
C GLU A 104 10.00 12.92 6.41
N TYR A 105 9.71 12.27 5.28
CA TYR A 105 10.72 11.63 4.45
C TYR A 105 11.86 12.57 4.05
N ILE A 106 11.51 13.81 3.68
CA ILE A 106 12.50 14.84 3.30
C ILE A 106 13.34 15.25 4.51
N LEU A 107 12.72 15.46 5.69
CA LEU A 107 13.43 15.81 6.94
C LEU A 107 14.39 14.71 7.36
N LEU A 108 14.07 13.45 7.11
CA LEU A 108 14.94 12.31 7.43
C LEU A 108 16.23 12.24 6.59
N ARG A 109 16.34 13.02 5.51
CA ARG A 109 17.58 13.14 4.71
C ARG A 109 18.21 11.79 4.34
N GLY A 110 17.38 10.81 3.93
CA GLY A 110 17.82 9.49 3.49
C GLY A 110 17.94 8.44 4.60
N GLN A 111 17.64 8.76 5.84
CA GLN A 111 17.50 7.76 6.90
C GLN A 111 16.29 6.86 6.61
N LYS A 112 16.50 5.54 6.73
CA LYS A 112 15.46 4.53 6.48
C LYS A 112 14.69 4.23 7.76
N LEU A 113 13.86 5.19 8.19
CA LEU A 113 12.98 5.06 9.35
C LEU A 113 11.53 4.85 8.92
N PRO A 114 10.68 4.23 9.76
CA PRO A 114 9.26 4.03 9.46
C PRO A 114 8.55 5.36 9.16
N LEU A 115 7.75 5.38 8.09
CA LEU A 115 6.99 6.55 7.64
C LEU A 115 5.49 6.41 7.86
N SER A 116 5.01 5.29 8.44
CA SER A 116 3.60 5.19 8.85
C SER A 116 3.25 6.28 9.86
N LEU A 117 1.99 6.66 9.94
CA LEU A 117 1.51 7.68 10.88
C LEU A 117 1.96 7.36 12.31
N ASP A 118 1.73 6.12 12.76
CA ASP A 118 2.21 5.62 14.05
C ASP A 118 3.74 5.77 14.23
N GLY A 119 4.51 5.37 13.20
CA GLY A 119 5.97 5.42 13.25
C GLY A 119 6.50 6.85 13.33
N CYS A 120 5.87 7.79 12.63
CA CYS A 120 6.21 9.20 12.69
C CYS A 120 5.85 9.81 14.06
N ALA A 121 4.64 9.53 14.54
CA ALA A 121 4.15 10.04 15.80
C ALA A 121 4.96 9.50 16.99
N GLN A 122 5.28 8.20 17.00
CA GLN A 122 6.12 7.59 18.03
C GLN A 122 7.52 8.22 18.07
N ARG A 123 8.15 8.43 16.92
CA ARG A 123 9.48 9.05 16.82
C ARG A 123 9.48 10.48 17.37
N ARG A 124 8.39 11.19 17.18
CA ARG A 124 8.19 12.57 17.64
C ARG A 124 7.60 12.67 19.03
N GLN A 125 7.34 11.55 19.70
CA GLN A 125 6.75 11.47 21.04
C GLN A 125 5.41 12.23 21.12
N LEU A 126 4.61 12.17 20.03
CA LEU A 126 3.27 12.75 20.03
C LEU A 126 2.34 11.87 20.87
N ASP A 127 1.34 12.50 21.48
CA ASP A 127 0.34 11.77 22.26
C ASP A 127 -0.58 11.00 21.30
N MET A 128 -0.36 9.69 21.25
CA MET A 128 -1.12 8.79 20.38
C MET A 128 -2.09 7.97 21.22
N GLN A 129 -3.36 8.06 20.94
CA GLN A 129 -4.30 7.06 21.42
C GLN A 129 -4.09 5.77 20.60
N LYS A 130 -3.29 4.83 21.12
CA LYS A 130 -3.10 3.52 20.50
C LYS A 130 -4.44 2.82 20.34
N GLN A 131 -4.83 2.62 19.08
CA GLN A 131 -6.08 1.93 18.75
C GLN A 131 -5.78 0.58 18.09
N ASP A 132 -5.34 -0.38 18.91
CA ASP A 132 -5.18 -1.77 18.44
C ASP A 132 -6.53 -2.45 18.14
N THR A 133 -7.65 -1.80 18.49
CA THR A 133 -9.00 -2.35 18.34
C THR A 133 -9.32 -2.70 16.89
N LEU A 134 -9.04 -1.82 15.93
CA LEU A 134 -9.33 -2.11 14.52
C LEU A 134 -8.50 -3.26 13.95
N LYS A 135 -7.28 -3.42 14.43
CA LYS A 135 -6.42 -4.56 14.00
C LYS A 135 -7.03 -5.91 14.34
N ASN A 136 -7.82 -6.00 15.41
CA ASN A 136 -8.51 -7.23 15.79
C ASN A 136 -9.66 -7.53 14.82
N TYR A 137 -10.47 -6.54 14.46
CA TYR A 137 -11.52 -6.71 13.47
C TYR A 137 -10.98 -7.20 12.12
N PHE A 138 -9.90 -6.61 11.61
CA PHE A 138 -9.26 -7.06 10.37
C PHE A 138 -8.70 -8.48 10.46
N LYS A 139 -8.18 -8.90 11.63
CA LYS A 139 -7.73 -10.29 11.86
C LYS A 139 -8.89 -11.29 11.87
N GLU A 140 -10.05 -10.86 12.37
CA GLU A 140 -11.29 -11.64 12.38
C GLU A 140 -11.99 -11.66 11.01
N GLY A 141 -11.48 -10.91 10.04
CA GLY A 141 -11.96 -10.90 8.65
C GLY A 141 -13.01 -9.83 8.34
N TYR A 142 -13.28 -8.91 9.27
CA TYR A 142 -14.18 -7.78 9.01
C TYR A 142 -13.56 -6.82 7.99
N ASN A 143 -14.40 -6.24 7.15
CA ASN A 143 -14.02 -5.12 6.32
C ASN A 143 -14.35 -3.80 7.03
N THR A 144 -13.76 -2.69 6.59
CA THR A 144 -13.89 -1.37 7.21
C THR A 144 -15.35 -0.94 7.43
N ASN A 145 -16.24 -1.21 6.47
CA ASN A 145 -17.67 -0.87 6.56
C ASN A 145 -18.48 -1.75 7.52
N GLU A 146 -17.89 -2.83 8.02
CA GLU A 146 -18.51 -3.79 8.94
C GLU A 146 -18.11 -3.56 10.40
N ILE A 147 -17.07 -2.74 10.63
CA ILE A 147 -16.62 -2.35 11.97
C ILE A 147 -17.66 -1.45 12.60
N PRO A 148 -18.01 -1.61 13.91
CA PRO A 148 -18.98 -0.74 14.56
C PRO A 148 -18.71 0.74 14.30
N LEU A 149 -19.75 1.48 13.91
CA LEU A 149 -19.64 2.84 13.42
C LEU A 149 -18.96 3.79 14.42
N ASP A 150 -19.25 3.63 15.70
CA ASP A 150 -18.65 4.46 16.75
C ASP A 150 -17.16 4.19 16.91
N GLU A 151 -16.72 2.94 16.80
CA GLU A 151 -15.32 2.56 16.90
C GLU A 151 -14.52 3.03 15.68
N LEU A 152 -15.08 2.87 14.47
CA LEU A 152 -14.48 3.38 13.25
C LEU A 152 -14.36 4.91 13.28
N SER A 153 -15.41 5.60 13.70
CA SER A 153 -15.41 7.07 13.80
C SER A 153 -14.45 7.57 14.89
N PHE A 154 -14.30 6.82 15.98
CA PHE A 154 -13.32 7.15 17.03
C PHE A 154 -11.88 6.96 16.50
N TYR A 155 -11.63 5.89 15.77
CA TYR A 155 -10.34 5.64 15.13
C TYR A 155 -9.97 6.77 14.15
N LEU A 156 -10.87 7.07 13.21
CA LEU A 156 -10.65 8.13 12.21
C LEU A 156 -10.39 9.50 12.87
N ARG A 157 -11.07 9.78 13.99
CA ARG A 157 -10.78 11.00 14.78
C ARG A 157 -9.36 11.00 15.34
N GLY A 158 -8.90 9.86 15.85
CA GLY A 158 -7.54 9.71 16.37
C GLY A 158 -6.47 9.92 15.28
N ASP A 159 -6.71 9.42 14.07
CA ASP A 159 -5.79 9.62 12.94
C ASP A 159 -5.77 11.09 12.49
N LEU A 160 -6.92 11.79 12.51
CA LEU A 160 -6.96 13.21 12.24
C LEU A 160 -6.18 14.02 13.30
N ASP A 161 -6.39 13.73 14.58
CA ASP A 161 -5.69 14.42 15.68
C ASP A 161 -4.17 14.18 15.57
N THR A 162 -3.76 12.93 15.34
CA THR A 162 -2.34 12.56 15.17
C THR A 162 -1.73 13.23 13.94
N THR A 163 -2.42 13.24 12.80
CA THR A 163 -1.95 13.90 11.58
C THR A 163 -1.81 15.40 11.76
N ARG A 164 -2.73 16.04 12.50
CA ARG A 164 -2.68 17.45 12.84
C ARG A 164 -1.46 17.77 13.71
N GLU A 165 -1.25 17.02 14.77
CA GLU A 165 -0.09 17.22 15.66
C GLU A 165 1.22 16.97 14.93
N LEU A 166 1.28 15.93 14.10
CA LEU A 166 2.42 15.64 13.25
C LEU A 166 2.69 16.79 12.27
N PHE A 167 1.67 17.35 11.64
CA PHE A 167 1.81 18.52 10.77
C PHE A 167 2.43 19.69 11.48
N HIS A 168 1.96 20.04 12.68
CA HIS A 168 2.52 21.17 13.46
C HIS A 168 3.96 20.91 13.89
N ALA A 169 4.28 19.70 14.32
CA ALA A 169 5.64 19.33 14.69
C ALA A 169 6.62 19.39 13.49
N ILE A 170 6.17 18.93 12.33
CA ILE A 170 6.95 19.00 11.09
C ILE A 170 7.17 20.46 10.65
N GLU A 171 6.13 21.30 10.71
CA GLU A 171 6.26 22.72 10.36
C GLU A 171 7.21 23.47 11.31
N ALA A 172 7.26 23.09 12.59
CA ALA A 172 8.25 23.63 13.52
C ALA A 172 9.69 23.29 13.07
N ASP A 173 9.95 22.03 12.66
CA ASP A 173 11.26 21.63 12.15
C ASP A 173 11.63 22.35 10.83
N TYR A 174 10.65 22.58 9.95
CA TYR A 174 10.88 23.35 8.74
C TYR A 174 11.13 24.83 9.00
N ALA A 175 10.67 25.38 10.12
CA ALA A 175 10.95 26.76 10.52
C ALA A 175 12.41 26.97 10.96
N GLU A 176 13.12 25.89 11.32
CA GLU A 176 14.52 25.97 11.72
C GLU A 176 15.44 26.37 10.54
N PRO A 177 16.48 27.19 10.79
CA PRO A 177 17.39 27.68 9.75
C PRO A 177 18.04 26.59 8.93
N GLU A 178 18.36 25.44 9.52
CA GLU A 178 19.00 24.29 8.90
C GLU A 178 18.09 23.58 7.87
N SER A 179 16.79 23.77 7.98
CA SER A 179 15.78 23.20 7.09
C SER A 179 15.42 24.10 5.91
N LYS A 180 15.94 25.32 5.85
CA LYS A 180 15.61 26.31 4.81
C LYS A 180 15.82 25.79 3.39
N SER A 181 16.87 25.01 3.16
CA SER A 181 17.17 24.41 1.85
C SER A 181 16.15 23.33 1.45
N LEU A 182 15.39 22.77 2.39
CA LEU A 182 14.43 21.69 2.15
C LEU A 182 13.07 22.20 1.69
N HIS A 183 12.75 23.48 1.87
CA HIS A 183 11.46 24.05 1.48
C HIS A 183 11.16 23.87 0.00
N THR A 184 12.13 24.19 -0.88
CA THR A 184 11.94 24.03 -2.33
C THR A 184 11.71 22.57 -2.70
N ILE A 185 12.44 21.64 -2.08
CA ILE A 185 12.30 20.18 -2.32
C ILE A 185 10.90 19.74 -1.89
N ARG A 186 10.46 20.16 -0.69
CA ARG A 186 9.12 19.88 -0.17
C ARG A 186 8.02 20.37 -1.12
N ASP A 187 8.08 21.63 -1.53
CA ASP A 187 7.05 22.24 -2.35
C ASP A 187 6.96 21.61 -3.75
N VAL A 188 8.12 21.27 -4.35
CA VAL A 188 8.16 20.52 -5.61
C VAL A 188 7.59 19.11 -5.41
N THR A 189 7.95 18.42 -4.33
CA THR A 189 7.49 17.06 -4.02
C THR A 189 5.97 17.00 -3.88
N PHE A 190 5.35 17.96 -3.18
CA PHE A 190 3.88 17.99 -3.04
C PHE A 190 3.15 18.22 -4.36
N ARG A 191 3.65 19.12 -5.19
CA ARG A 191 3.10 19.32 -6.56
C ARG A 191 3.26 18.08 -7.43
N THR A 192 4.42 17.43 -7.32
CA THR A 192 4.71 16.19 -8.04
C THR A 192 3.79 15.05 -7.57
N CYS A 193 3.58 14.90 -6.26
CA CYS A 193 2.65 13.92 -5.69
C CYS A 193 1.25 14.07 -6.31
N LYS A 194 0.70 15.28 -6.33
CA LYS A 194 -0.60 15.58 -6.93
C LYS A 194 -0.65 15.24 -8.43
N THR A 195 0.42 15.52 -9.17
CA THR A 195 0.52 15.20 -10.60
C THR A 195 0.60 13.69 -10.82
N LEU A 196 1.44 13.00 -10.04
CA LEU A 196 1.59 11.54 -10.13
C LEU A 196 0.29 10.81 -9.77
N THR A 197 -0.46 11.32 -8.78
CA THR A 197 -1.78 10.78 -8.45
C THR A 197 -2.72 10.84 -9.65
N ARG A 198 -2.78 11.97 -10.36
CA ARG A 198 -3.58 12.09 -11.58
C ARG A 198 -3.11 11.15 -12.71
N MET A 199 -1.80 11.02 -12.87
CA MET A 199 -1.24 10.08 -13.86
C MET A 199 -1.60 8.63 -13.51
N TYR A 200 -1.52 8.27 -12.23
CA TYR A 200 -1.93 6.95 -11.75
C TYR A 200 -3.42 6.68 -12.05
N MET A 201 -4.29 7.64 -11.77
CA MET A 201 -5.73 7.56 -12.05
C MET A 201 -6.04 7.47 -13.54
N SER A 202 -5.27 8.14 -14.39
CA SER A 202 -5.43 8.04 -15.84
C SER A 202 -5.09 6.67 -16.40
N GLY A 203 -4.22 5.92 -15.69
CA GLY A 203 -3.77 4.61 -16.09
C GLY A 203 -2.96 4.58 -17.38
N ILE A 204 -2.73 3.38 -17.88
CA ILE A 204 -2.04 3.13 -19.15
C ILE A 204 -2.94 2.28 -20.03
N ARG A 205 -3.12 2.70 -21.27
CA ARG A 205 -3.84 1.87 -22.25
C ARG A 205 -2.99 0.68 -22.65
N VAL A 206 -3.54 -0.51 -22.45
CA VAL A 206 -2.92 -1.77 -22.86
C VAL A 206 -3.65 -2.30 -24.08
N ASP A 207 -2.91 -2.60 -25.16
CA ASP A 207 -3.43 -3.36 -26.29
C ASP A 207 -3.42 -4.86 -25.92
N ARG A 208 -4.61 -5.41 -25.71
CA ARG A 208 -4.76 -6.81 -25.29
C ARG A 208 -4.35 -7.79 -26.37
N SER A 209 -4.58 -7.48 -27.65
CA SER A 209 -4.20 -8.36 -28.74
C SER A 209 -2.68 -8.47 -28.86
N ALA A 210 -1.98 -7.33 -28.83
CA ALA A 210 -0.53 -7.30 -28.81
C ALA A 210 0.06 -8.01 -27.56
N LEU A 211 -0.57 -7.83 -26.40
CA LEU A 211 -0.15 -8.52 -25.17
C LEU A 211 -0.34 -10.04 -25.29
N ASP A 212 -1.44 -10.50 -25.86
CA ASP A 212 -1.69 -11.94 -26.05
C ASP A 212 -0.73 -12.55 -27.08
N GLU A 213 -0.37 -11.85 -28.14
CA GLU A 213 0.65 -12.28 -29.11
C GLU A 213 2.02 -12.43 -28.43
N VAL A 214 2.46 -11.41 -27.71
CA VAL A 214 3.73 -11.42 -26.97
C VAL A 214 3.73 -12.53 -25.90
N ARG A 215 2.61 -12.71 -25.19
CA ARG A 215 2.49 -13.79 -24.21
C ARG A 215 2.67 -15.15 -24.87
N LEU A 216 2.04 -15.40 -26.01
CA LEU A 216 2.16 -16.67 -26.73
C LEU A 216 3.62 -16.91 -27.17
N GLU A 217 4.29 -15.89 -27.68
CA GLU A 217 5.70 -15.97 -28.06
C GLU A 217 6.58 -16.35 -26.87
N PHE A 218 6.43 -15.67 -25.74
CA PHE A 218 7.19 -15.95 -24.52
C PHE A 218 6.88 -17.34 -23.94
N GLU A 219 5.62 -17.78 -23.98
CA GLU A 219 5.25 -19.13 -23.54
C GLU A 219 5.91 -20.21 -24.41
N GLN A 220 5.99 -20.01 -25.72
CA GLN A 220 6.69 -20.92 -26.63
C GLN A 220 8.21 -20.92 -26.38
N GLU A 221 8.81 -19.75 -26.23
CA GLU A 221 10.23 -19.64 -25.94
C GLU A 221 10.57 -20.28 -24.59
N LYS A 222 9.76 -20.01 -23.55
CA LYS A 222 9.89 -20.62 -22.24
C LYS A 222 9.82 -22.13 -22.30
N ALA A 223 8.83 -22.70 -22.99
CA ALA A 223 8.70 -24.14 -23.15
C ALA A 223 9.94 -24.73 -23.84
N GLY A 224 10.46 -24.09 -24.88
CA GLY A 224 11.68 -24.49 -25.55
C GLY A 224 12.93 -24.45 -24.68
N ILE A 225 13.02 -23.44 -23.80
CA ILE A 225 14.12 -23.33 -22.81
C ILE A 225 13.98 -24.43 -21.75
N GLU A 226 12.78 -24.63 -21.21
CA GLU A 226 12.51 -25.66 -20.20
C GLU A 226 12.84 -27.06 -20.73
N ASP A 227 12.47 -27.37 -21.97
CA ASP A 227 12.80 -28.68 -22.62
C ASP A 227 14.33 -28.85 -22.76
N ARG A 228 15.06 -27.82 -23.23
CA ARG A 228 16.52 -27.84 -23.30
C ARG A 228 17.18 -28.03 -21.91
N LEU A 229 16.68 -27.33 -20.93
CA LEU A 229 17.20 -27.46 -19.56
C LEU A 229 16.93 -28.84 -18.98
N GLN A 230 15.71 -29.37 -19.12
CA GLN A 230 15.37 -30.72 -18.69
C GLN A 230 16.24 -31.79 -19.39
N HIS A 231 16.53 -31.60 -20.68
CA HIS A 231 17.43 -32.49 -21.40
C HIS A 231 18.88 -32.44 -20.83
N GLN A 232 19.40 -31.26 -20.46
CA GLN A 232 20.70 -31.15 -19.82
C GLN A 232 20.72 -31.74 -18.40
N VAL A 233 19.66 -31.47 -17.62
CA VAL A 233 19.51 -32.09 -16.30
C VAL A 233 19.50 -33.59 -16.34
N ARG A 234 18.78 -34.20 -17.30
CA ARG A 234 18.75 -35.66 -17.50
C ARG A 234 20.13 -36.23 -17.82
N LYS A 235 20.99 -35.51 -18.51
CA LYS A 235 22.37 -35.97 -18.77
C LYS A 235 23.21 -36.03 -17.48
N ILE A 236 22.91 -35.19 -16.49
CA ILE A 236 23.67 -35.09 -15.24
C ILE A 236 23.06 -35.98 -14.17
N MET A 237 21.74 -35.93 -14.04
CA MET A 237 20.98 -36.53 -12.92
C MET A 237 20.18 -37.75 -13.32
N GLY A 238 20.27 -38.21 -14.60
CA GLY A 238 19.42 -39.30 -15.12
C GLY A 238 17.95 -38.89 -15.17
N ASP A 239 17.03 -39.82 -14.96
CA ASP A 239 15.58 -39.55 -14.99
C ASP A 239 15.04 -38.96 -13.67
N THR A 240 15.91 -38.43 -12.84
CA THR A 240 15.51 -37.77 -11.58
C THR A 240 14.64 -36.54 -11.89
N PRO A 241 13.40 -36.46 -11.36
CA PRO A 241 12.56 -35.29 -11.57
C PRO A 241 13.11 -34.09 -10.81
N ILE A 242 13.55 -33.08 -11.52
CA ILE A 242 14.08 -31.83 -10.97
C ILE A 242 13.09 -30.70 -11.20
N ASN A 243 12.73 -30.00 -10.14
CA ASN A 243 11.98 -28.76 -10.23
C ASN A 243 12.93 -27.60 -10.51
N LEU A 244 12.93 -27.11 -11.75
CA LEU A 244 13.77 -25.98 -12.18
C LEU A 244 13.49 -24.67 -11.44
N ASN A 245 12.34 -24.54 -10.78
CA ASN A 245 11.98 -23.37 -9.96
C ASN A 245 12.46 -23.48 -8.50
N SER A 246 13.06 -24.60 -8.11
CA SER A 246 13.64 -24.79 -6.78
C SER A 246 15.13 -24.37 -6.79
N PRO A 247 15.51 -23.29 -6.10
CA PRO A 247 16.92 -22.87 -6.00
C PRO A 247 17.82 -23.96 -5.42
N GLU A 248 17.28 -24.74 -4.47
CA GLU A 248 18.00 -25.84 -3.81
C GLU A 248 18.30 -26.97 -4.79
N GLN A 249 17.28 -27.40 -5.55
CA GLN A 249 17.43 -28.43 -6.56
C GLN A 249 18.33 -27.98 -7.71
N MET A 250 18.20 -26.74 -8.14
CA MET A 250 19.08 -26.17 -9.15
C MET A 250 20.55 -26.06 -8.67
N SER A 251 20.75 -25.73 -7.41
CA SER A 251 22.10 -25.72 -6.82
C SER A 251 22.77 -27.11 -6.87
N GLN A 252 22.01 -28.18 -6.67
CA GLN A 252 22.51 -29.55 -6.81
C GLN A 252 22.97 -29.84 -8.25
N VAL A 253 22.16 -29.46 -9.22
CA VAL A 253 22.47 -29.72 -10.64
C VAL A 253 23.70 -28.90 -11.09
N VAL A 254 23.77 -27.61 -10.71
CA VAL A 254 24.81 -26.68 -11.17
C VAL A 254 26.14 -26.89 -10.45
N PHE A 255 26.10 -27.13 -9.16
CA PHE A 255 27.30 -27.17 -8.32
C PHE A 255 27.67 -28.54 -7.81
N SER A 256 26.88 -29.57 -8.12
CA SER A 256 27.00 -30.90 -7.55
C SER A 256 27.10 -30.90 -6.01
N CYS A 257 26.46 -29.87 -5.39
CA CYS A 257 26.52 -29.65 -3.95
C CYS A 257 25.54 -30.58 -3.22
N LYS A 258 25.96 -31.14 -2.11
CA LYS A 258 25.05 -31.89 -1.24
C LYS A 258 24.11 -30.89 -0.56
N VAL A 259 22.81 -31.06 -0.73
CA VAL A 259 21.80 -30.28 0.02
C VAL A 259 21.95 -30.56 1.49
N ASN A 260 21.84 -29.54 2.33
CA ASN A 260 21.99 -29.70 3.78
C ASN A 260 20.90 -30.55 4.40
N ASP A 261 19.70 -30.53 3.84
CA ASP A 261 18.60 -31.41 4.23
C ASP A 261 18.47 -32.60 3.28
N LYS A 262 19.25 -33.64 3.54
CA LYS A 262 19.28 -34.86 2.74
C LYS A 262 18.00 -35.68 2.87
N LYS A 263 17.19 -35.47 3.89
CA LYS A 263 16.04 -36.31 4.17
C LYS A 263 14.90 -36.05 3.18
N GLU A 264 14.61 -34.79 2.95
CA GLU A 264 13.59 -34.35 1.98
C GLU A 264 13.92 -34.75 0.55
N TRP A 265 15.19 -34.65 0.16
CA TRP A 265 15.65 -35.09 -1.14
C TRP A 265 15.57 -36.60 -1.36
N VAL A 266 15.91 -37.37 -0.33
CA VAL A 266 15.83 -38.82 -0.39
C VAL A 266 14.37 -39.26 -0.54
N GLU A 267 13.44 -38.64 0.18
CA GLU A 267 12.01 -38.94 0.07
C GLU A 267 11.47 -38.57 -1.31
N LEU A 268 11.88 -37.44 -1.89
CA LEU A 268 11.43 -36.97 -3.20
C LEU A 268 11.89 -37.89 -4.36
N PHE A 269 13.09 -38.47 -4.27
CA PHE A 269 13.70 -39.25 -5.35
C PHE A 269 13.81 -40.75 -5.05
N GLU A 270 13.35 -41.22 -3.90
CA GLU A 270 13.52 -42.58 -3.44
C GLU A 270 12.87 -43.63 -4.35
N HIS A 271 11.82 -43.24 -5.05
CA HIS A 271 11.12 -44.12 -6.01
C HIS A 271 11.79 -44.14 -7.39
N THR A 272 12.65 -43.19 -7.72
CA THR A 272 13.27 -43.05 -9.03
C THR A 272 14.70 -43.59 -9.06
N TYR A 273 15.43 -43.50 -7.94
CA TYR A 273 16.82 -43.94 -7.83
C TYR A 273 17.10 -44.77 -6.58
N ASN A 274 17.98 -45.75 -6.76
CA ASN A 274 18.56 -46.47 -5.62
C ASN A 274 19.38 -45.47 -4.78
N LYS A 275 19.20 -45.51 -3.45
CA LYS A 275 19.92 -44.64 -2.48
C LYS A 275 21.46 -44.62 -2.66
N LYS A 276 22.03 -45.70 -3.18
CA LYS A 276 23.50 -45.78 -3.41
C LYS A 276 23.91 -44.99 -4.66
N GLU A 277 23.14 -45.05 -5.72
CA GLU A 277 23.40 -44.32 -6.96
C GLU A 277 23.24 -42.81 -6.79
N PHE A 278 22.20 -42.41 -6.07
CA PHE A 278 22.00 -41.01 -5.70
C PHE A 278 23.11 -40.42 -4.81
N ARG A 279 23.74 -41.24 -3.94
CA ARG A 279 24.85 -40.82 -3.09
C ARG A 279 26.21 -40.81 -3.77
N ALA A 280 26.31 -41.43 -4.91
CA ALA A 280 27.55 -41.53 -5.72
C ALA A 280 27.63 -40.43 -6.80
N ALA A 281 26.51 -39.83 -7.18
CA ALA A 281 26.45 -38.67 -8.05
C ALA A 281 26.56 -37.37 -7.25
#